data_f17545d01d7dcbf6bb5dc79ea1e58922
#
_entry.id   f17545d01d7dcbf6bb5dc79ea1e58922
#
_cell.length_a   1.000
_cell.length_b   1.000
_cell.length_c   1.000
_cell.angle_alpha   90.00
_cell.angle_beta   90.00
_cell.angle_gamma   90.00
#
_symmetry.space_group_name_H-M   'P 1'
#
loop_
_entity.id
_entity.type
_entity.pdbx_description
1 polymer ?
#
loop_
_entity_poly.entity_id
_entity_poly.type
_entity_poly.pdbx_seq_one_letter_code
_entity_poly.pdbx_strand_id
1 'polypeptide(L)'
;MTEGANLPATPATRVDPITGAVIQGALENIAIEMGHKLMRMSYSSIIRESEDFGAALTDAEGRQLCECKMSTPLQSGPIPGYVRGVKQRFAARGDVFRPGDVIIHNDPYGGASHGPDVAFLVPTFDGETLIGFSVTTAHHLDIGAHTPGSCGIVDAVDTYAEGLQFKALKIVDQGRPNDMLWHMIRDNIRISDLVVGDMEAQIRAAEIGANRFLELVRHYGRDTVTGASEDLMDYSERLMRAAIRDIPDGVYKAETFIDGFLDDPEPSRRDLKIAVAITVKGDELEVDLTGTAPQVPDRPINMPFEGTVDCAIWLTLRSILLDSVVYGPIPQNSGLTRPIKITAPKGCLANPIFPAPVIARFCPGNALADAVMKALAPAAAEHVSAGIGNLTVIAFSGVVNDQQWVHMEILEGSYGGRHGLDGMDTVDTLYANTRNNPIEDMESHLPLRVMRYELREDMAAAGEWRGGVGSVREFAYLTDGGFSVEGDGHKYRPWGFDGGADGSPSALVQATAAGERLQLPSKVPYRKTKAGDRLIAYGPSGGGYGPALKRTPQAVLDNVLDGLISADLAREQYGVVLAGGAVDEAATRALRAERGGSR
;
A
#
# COMPACT_ATOMS: atom_id res chain seq x y z
N MET A 1 -27.66 -0.37 20.36
CA MET A 1 -26.81 0.56 21.13
C MET A 1 -25.60 -0.26 21.51
N THR A 2 -24.54 -0.13 20.75
CA THR A 2 -23.23 -0.76 21.07
C THR A 2 -22.72 -0.12 22.35
N GLU A 3 -22.44 -0.93 23.37
CA GLU A 3 -21.75 -0.47 24.57
C GLU A 3 -20.45 0.19 24.12
N GLY A 4 -20.28 1.47 24.47
CA GLY A 4 -19.06 2.22 24.12
C GLY A 4 -17.84 1.54 24.73
N ALA A 5 -16.74 1.52 23.99
CA ALA A 5 -15.47 0.96 24.46
C ALA A 5 -15.16 1.44 25.88
N ASN A 6 -14.83 0.50 26.77
CA ASN A 6 -14.52 0.79 28.17
C ASN A 6 -13.10 1.39 28.23
N LEU A 7 -12.97 2.64 27.79
CA LEU A 7 -11.68 3.35 27.84
C LEU A 7 -11.25 3.56 29.29
N PRO A 8 -9.99 3.28 29.65
CA PRO A 8 -9.49 3.60 30.99
C PRO A 8 -9.57 5.09 31.27
N ALA A 9 -9.69 5.46 32.54
CA ALA A 9 -9.80 6.85 32.98
C ALA A 9 -8.71 7.72 32.30
N THR A 10 -9.15 8.84 31.72
CA THR A 10 -8.22 9.76 31.05
C THR A 10 -7.26 10.34 32.10
N PRO A 11 -5.93 10.13 31.96
CA PRO A 11 -4.97 10.79 32.83
C PRO A 11 -5.07 12.31 32.69
N ALA A 12 -4.55 13.04 33.65
CA ALA A 12 -4.45 14.49 33.57
C ALA A 12 -3.65 14.87 32.31
N THR A 13 -4.23 15.68 31.45
CA THR A 13 -3.59 16.17 30.23
C THR A 13 -2.54 17.23 30.57
N ARG A 14 -1.45 17.31 29.78
CA ARG A 14 -0.42 18.37 29.90
C ARG A 14 -0.95 19.73 29.49
N VAL A 15 -1.94 19.70 28.59
CA VAL A 15 -2.59 20.88 28.02
C VAL A 15 -4.10 20.78 28.26
N ASP A 16 -4.75 21.93 28.41
CA ASP A 16 -6.22 21.96 28.47
C ASP A 16 -6.84 21.28 27.24
N PRO A 17 -7.88 20.43 27.45
CA PRO A 17 -8.44 19.60 26.38
C PRO A 17 -8.98 20.38 25.17
N ILE A 18 -9.48 21.58 25.35
CA ILE A 18 -9.99 22.41 24.24
C ILE A 18 -8.84 22.88 23.37
N THR A 19 -7.79 23.41 23.99
CA THR A 19 -6.56 23.81 23.31
C THR A 19 -5.90 22.63 22.61
N GLY A 20 -5.85 21.44 23.26
CA GLY A 20 -5.36 20.21 22.66
C GLY A 20 -6.11 19.81 21.39
N ALA A 21 -7.45 19.86 21.42
CA ALA A 21 -8.28 19.56 20.26
C ALA A 21 -8.10 20.56 19.10
N VAL A 22 -7.92 21.85 19.41
CA VAL A 22 -7.63 22.88 18.40
C VAL A 22 -6.26 22.66 17.75
N ILE A 23 -5.24 22.33 18.53
CA ILE A 23 -3.90 22.02 18.03
C ILE A 23 -3.93 20.76 17.17
N GLN A 24 -4.66 19.70 17.56
CA GLN A 24 -4.85 18.50 16.74
C GLN A 24 -5.45 18.85 15.39
N GLY A 25 -6.57 19.58 15.37
CA GLY A 25 -7.22 20.01 14.12
C GLY A 25 -6.31 20.86 13.24
N ALA A 26 -5.47 21.72 13.84
CA ALA A 26 -4.51 22.53 13.12
C ALA A 26 -3.40 21.67 12.49
N LEU A 27 -2.82 20.72 13.21
CA LEU A 27 -1.80 19.78 12.70
C LEU A 27 -2.36 18.95 11.52
N GLU A 28 -3.56 18.37 11.68
CA GLU A 28 -4.23 17.61 10.61
C GLU A 28 -4.47 18.49 9.38
N ASN A 29 -4.95 19.72 9.54
CA ASN A 29 -5.18 20.64 8.44
C ASN A 29 -3.89 21.06 7.71
N ILE A 30 -2.79 21.23 8.43
CA ILE A 30 -1.49 21.50 7.81
C ILE A 30 -1.09 20.34 6.89
N ALA A 31 -1.19 19.10 7.37
CA ALA A 31 -0.86 17.93 6.55
C ALA A 31 -1.79 17.80 5.32
N ILE A 32 -3.08 18.11 5.46
CA ILE A 32 -4.04 18.16 4.35
C ILE A 32 -3.66 19.25 3.33
N GLU A 33 -3.28 20.45 3.80
CA GLU A 33 -2.82 21.55 2.91
C GLU A 33 -1.57 21.12 2.13
N MET A 34 -0.61 20.46 2.78
CA MET A 34 0.57 19.91 2.13
C MET A 34 0.20 18.93 1.01
N GLY A 35 -0.65 17.94 1.29
CA GLY A 35 -1.09 16.95 0.32
C GLY A 35 -1.83 17.57 -0.88
N HIS A 36 -2.77 18.48 -0.63
CA HIS A 36 -3.46 19.19 -1.71
C HIS A 36 -2.52 20.00 -2.60
N LYS A 37 -1.52 20.64 -2.01
CA LYS A 37 -0.53 21.41 -2.78
C LYS A 37 0.35 20.48 -3.61
N LEU A 38 0.85 19.40 -3.02
CA LEU A 38 1.64 18.41 -3.73
C LEU A 38 0.87 17.86 -4.94
N MET A 39 -0.32 17.31 -4.73
CA MET A 39 -1.16 16.75 -5.79
C MET A 39 -1.41 17.75 -6.93
N ARG A 40 -1.77 19.01 -6.60
CA ARG A 40 -2.10 20.02 -7.62
C ARG A 40 -0.90 20.61 -8.37
N MET A 41 0.29 20.54 -7.79
CA MET A 41 1.51 21.06 -8.40
C MET A 41 2.30 20.02 -9.15
N SER A 42 2.00 18.72 -8.95
CA SER A 42 2.68 17.62 -9.61
C SER A 42 2.30 17.47 -11.08
N TYR A 43 3.24 16.96 -11.85
CA TYR A 43 3.15 16.77 -13.29
C TYR A 43 2.77 15.33 -13.65
N SER A 44 3.32 14.34 -12.91
CA SER A 44 3.05 12.93 -13.18
C SER A 44 1.66 12.52 -12.74
N SER A 45 1.04 11.62 -13.51
CA SER A 45 -0.27 11.04 -13.17
C SER A 45 -0.21 10.20 -11.89
N ILE A 46 0.91 9.54 -11.58
CA ILE A 46 1.05 8.72 -10.38
C ILE A 46 0.89 9.55 -9.09
N ILE A 47 1.33 10.81 -9.07
CA ILE A 47 1.14 11.70 -7.92
C ILE A 47 -0.17 12.48 -8.03
N ARG A 48 -0.47 13.02 -9.23
CA ARG A 48 -1.62 13.90 -9.43
C ARG A 48 -2.96 13.17 -9.44
N GLU A 49 -3.02 11.99 -10.07
CA GLU A 49 -4.26 11.24 -10.29
C GLU A 49 -4.34 10.00 -9.38
N SER A 50 -3.27 9.20 -9.33
CA SER A 50 -3.25 8.01 -8.45
C SER A 50 -3.03 8.36 -6.98
N GLU A 51 -2.65 9.60 -6.67
CA GLU A 51 -2.41 10.11 -5.31
C GLU A 51 -1.37 9.29 -4.52
N ASP A 52 -0.36 8.71 -5.24
CA ASP A 52 0.70 7.92 -4.59
C ASP A 52 1.75 8.83 -3.94
N PHE A 53 1.35 9.46 -2.85
CA PHE A 53 2.20 10.35 -2.06
C PHE A 53 1.87 10.27 -0.56
N GLY A 54 2.80 10.79 0.25
CA GLY A 54 2.64 11.01 1.68
C GLY A 54 3.00 12.43 2.07
N ALA A 55 2.31 12.98 3.08
CA ALA A 55 2.64 14.26 3.70
C ALA A 55 2.36 14.18 5.19
N ALA A 56 3.34 14.54 6.00
CA ALA A 56 3.23 14.45 7.46
C ALA A 56 4.13 15.48 8.17
N LEU A 57 3.78 15.73 9.42
CA LEU A 57 4.63 16.45 10.36
C LEU A 57 5.18 15.47 11.42
N THR A 58 6.44 15.64 11.77
CA THR A 58 7.06 14.91 12.88
C THR A 58 7.63 15.89 13.89
N ASP A 59 7.84 15.40 15.10
CA ASP A 59 8.65 16.13 16.09
C ASP A 59 10.16 16.05 15.75
N ALA A 60 10.98 16.64 16.60
CA ALA A 60 12.43 16.65 16.44
C ALA A 60 13.06 15.26 16.58
N GLU A 61 12.42 14.33 17.26
CA GLU A 61 12.83 12.93 17.41
C GLU A 61 12.47 12.09 16.16
N GLY A 62 11.54 12.57 15.32
CA GLY A 62 11.04 11.89 14.13
C GLY A 62 9.79 11.05 14.40
N ARG A 63 9.10 11.30 15.52
CA ARG A 63 7.80 10.70 15.81
C ARG A 63 6.73 11.45 15.02
N GLN A 64 5.87 10.73 14.31
CA GLN A 64 4.80 11.33 13.51
C GLN A 64 3.73 11.94 14.40
N LEU A 65 3.42 13.21 14.16
CA LEU A 65 2.39 13.97 14.89
C LEU A 65 1.03 13.88 14.18
N CYS A 66 1.06 13.91 12.86
CA CYS A 66 -0.12 13.82 11.99
C CYS A 66 0.31 13.46 10.57
N GLU A 67 -0.66 13.04 9.74
CA GLU A 67 -0.47 12.81 8.31
C GLU A 67 -1.66 13.35 7.50
N CYS A 68 -1.46 13.52 6.21
CA CYS A 68 -2.51 13.85 5.28
C CYS A 68 -3.45 12.64 5.06
N LYS A 69 -4.74 12.83 5.28
CA LYS A 69 -5.76 11.77 5.10
C LYS A 69 -5.91 11.28 3.65
N MET A 70 -5.38 12.03 2.68
CA MET A 70 -5.35 11.66 1.27
C MET A 70 -4.10 10.84 0.90
N SER A 71 -3.10 10.79 1.79
CA SER A 71 -1.89 10.01 1.58
C SER A 71 -2.17 8.52 1.42
N THR A 72 -1.38 7.86 0.58
CA THR A 72 -1.35 6.41 0.59
C THR A 72 -0.62 5.93 1.85
N PRO A 73 -1.12 4.89 2.54
CA PRO A 73 -0.49 4.40 3.77
C PRO A 73 0.97 3.99 3.58
N LEU A 74 1.28 3.40 2.43
CA LEU A 74 2.65 2.98 2.09
C LEU A 74 3.62 4.16 1.90
N GLN A 75 3.11 5.38 1.74
CA GLN A 75 3.91 6.60 1.63
C GLN A 75 4.02 7.32 2.98
N SER A 76 2.91 7.47 3.71
CA SER A 76 2.91 8.20 4.98
C SER A 76 3.44 7.36 6.15
N GLY A 77 3.14 6.06 6.20
CA GLY A 77 3.59 5.17 7.26
C GLY A 77 5.11 5.09 7.45
N PRO A 78 5.92 5.06 6.38
CA PRO A 78 7.38 5.06 6.48
C PRO A 78 8.02 6.37 6.95
N ILE A 79 7.31 7.49 6.98
CA ILE A 79 7.89 8.82 7.27
C ILE A 79 8.75 8.84 8.54
N PRO A 80 8.36 8.25 9.68
CA PRO A 80 9.25 8.14 10.84
C PRO A 80 10.58 7.43 10.56
N GLY A 81 10.55 6.40 9.72
CA GLY A 81 11.74 5.68 9.24
C GLY A 81 12.68 6.59 8.44
N TYR A 82 12.14 7.34 7.49
CA TYR A 82 12.91 8.32 6.71
C TYR A 82 13.61 9.34 7.61
N VAL A 83 12.90 9.91 8.58
CA VAL A 83 13.48 10.90 9.51
C VAL A 83 14.58 10.27 10.36
N ARG A 84 14.36 9.06 10.90
CA ARG A 84 15.40 8.34 11.67
C ARG A 84 16.64 8.06 10.81
N GLY A 85 16.45 7.56 9.58
CA GLY A 85 17.55 7.28 8.66
C GLY A 85 18.37 8.52 8.32
N VAL A 86 17.71 9.64 8.03
CA VAL A 86 18.38 10.93 7.80
C VAL A 86 19.17 11.38 9.04
N LYS A 87 18.57 11.33 10.24
CA LYS A 87 19.25 11.68 11.51
C LYS A 87 20.48 10.82 11.74
N GLN A 88 20.38 9.50 11.53
CA GLN A 88 21.51 8.57 11.68
C GLN A 88 22.64 8.87 10.69
N ARG A 89 22.31 9.16 9.43
CA ARG A 89 23.29 9.51 8.39
C ARG A 89 23.99 10.83 8.69
N PHE A 90 23.23 11.84 9.12
CA PHE A 90 23.78 13.14 9.53
C PHE A 90 24.75 12.98 10.71
N ALA A 91 24.31 12.27 11.74
CA ALA A 91 25.16 11.99 12.91
C ALA A 91 26.46 11.26 12.52
N ALA A 92 26.37 10.24 11.65
CA ALA A 92 27.54 9.46 11.20
C ALA A 92 28.55 10.29 10.39
N ARG A 93 28.08 11.35 9.68
CA ARG A 93 28.94 12.25 8.89
C ARG A 93 29.38 13.52 9.64
N GLY A 94 28.78 13.79 10.80
CA GLY A 94 28.96 15.05 11.51
C GLY A 94 28.21 16.22 10.87
N ASP A 95 27.22 15.93 10.02
CA ASP A 95 26.34 16.92 9.41
C ASP A 95 25.35 17.47 10.46
N VAL A 96 24.91 18.72 10.27
CA VAL A 96 23.92 19.36 11.13
C VAL A 96 22.77 19.91 10.31
N PHE A 97 21.57 19.89 10.91
CA PHE A 97 20.41 20.56 10.34
C PHE A 97 20.50 22.06 10.60
N ARG A 98 20.09 22.86 9.61
CA ARG A 98 20.06 24.31 9.70
C ARG A 98 18.75 24.86 9.14
N PRO A 99 18.30 26.04 9.58
CA PRO A 99 17.17 26.72 8.95
C PRO A 99 17.38 26.91 7.45
N GLY A 100 16.37 26.57 6.65
CA GLY A 100 16.42 26.66 5.18
C GLY A 100 17.05 25.45 4.47
N ASP A 101 17.41 24.40 5.21
CA ASP A 101 17.81 23.12 4.61
C ASP A 101 16.58 22.38 4.02
N VAL A 102 16.80 21.68 2.91
CA VAL A 102 15.91 20.62 2.43
C VAL A 102 16.75 19.38 2.17
N ILE A 103 16.37 18.28 2.74
CA ILE A 103 17.07 17.00 2.64
C ILE A 103 16.31 16.08 1.71
N ILE A 104 16.99 15.49 0.71
CA ILE A 104 16.48 14.41 -0.13
C ILE A 104 16.97 13.05 0.39
N HIS A 105 16.08 12.07 0.45
CA HIS A 105 16.39 10.71 0.94
C HIS A 105 15.48 9.66 0.35
N ASN A 106 16.08 8.50 -0.05
CA ASN A 106 15.33 7.33 -0.53
C ASN A 106 16.06 6.00 -0.27
N ASP A 107 16.96 5.94 0.71
CA ASP A 107 17.73 4.71 1.01
C ASP A 107 16.85 3.66 1.72
N PRO A 108 16.51 2.51 1.08
CA PRO A 108 15.67 1.49 1.72
C PRO A 108 16.32 0.82 2.93
N TYR A 109 17.64 0.85 3.02
CA TYR A 109 18.40 0.40 4.18
C TYR A 109 18.65 1.51 5.22
N GLY A 110 18.04 2.65 5.01
CA GLY A 110 18.02 3.82 5.88
C GLY A 110 16.61 4.31 6.20
N GLY A 111 15.60 3.43 6.21
CA GLY A 111 14.23 3.73 6.61
C GLY A 111 13.26 4.09 5.49
N ALA A 112 13.71 4.12 4.21
CA ALA A 112 12.82 4.31 3.07
C ALA A 112 12.10 2.99 2.70
N SER A 113 10.93 3.08 2.07
CA SER A 113 10.17 1.92 1.61
C SER A 113 10.84 1.22 0.42
N HIS A 114 11.22 1.96 -0.61
CA HIS A 114 12.06 1.55 -1.75
C HIS A 114 12.62 2.79 -2.48
N GLY A 115 13.52 2.58 -3.45
CA GLY A 115 14.22 3.68 -4.11
C GLY A 115 13.33 4.72 -4.82
N PRO A 116 12.28 4.36 -5.58
CA PRO A 116 11.39 5.30 -6.25
C PRO A 116 10.57 6.21 -5.32
N ASP A 117 10.35 5.80 -4.07
CA ASP A 117 9.67 6.63 -3.07
C ASP A 117 10.69 7.63 -2.47
N VAL A 118 10.76 8.81 -3.07
CA VAL A 118 11.70 9.85 -2.63
C VAL A 118 11.06 10.75 -1.60
N ALA A 119 11.73 10.92 -0.47
CA ALA A 119 11.33 11.84 0.60
C ALA A 119 12.08 13.16 0.50
N PHE A 120 11.35 14.27 0.77
CA PHE A 120 11.92 15.56 1.04
C PHE A 120 11.57 15.98 2.47
N LEU A 121 12.59 16.27 3.27
CA LEU A 121 12.47 16.67 4.66
C LEU A 121 12.90 18.11 4.84
N VAL A 122 12.03 18.94 5.40
CA VAL A 122 12.31 20.32 5.76
C VAL A 122 12.40 20.41 7.28
N PRO A 123 13.60 20.56 7.88
CA PRO A 123 13.74 20.75 9.31
C PRO A 123 13.15 22.10 9.71
N THR A 124 12.25 22.10 10.66
CA THR A 124 11.52 23.26 11.15
C THR A 124 12.15 23.78 12.42
N PHE A 125 12.50 25.07 12.46
CA PHE A 125 13.19 25.72 13.58
C PHE A 125 12.35 26.85 14.16
N ASP A 126 12.32 26.92 15.50
CA ASP A 126 11.90 28.10 16.24
C ASP A 126 13.15 28.75 16.85
N GLY A 127 13.62 29.83 16.22
CA GLY A 127 14.96 30.38 16.47
C GLY A 127 16.06 29.39 16.10
N GLU A 128 16.86 28.96 17.06
CA GLU A 128 17.93 27.96 16.90
C GLU A 128 17.47 26.54 17.29
N THR A 129 16.26 26.38 17.80
CA THR A 129 15.74 25.10 18.26
C THR A 129 15.03 24.36 17.14
N LEU A 130 15.50 23.16 16.80
CA LEU A 130 14.78 22.23 15.92
C LEU A 130 13.53 21.75 16.64
N ILE A 131 12.34 22.02 16.07
CA ILE A 131 11.04 21.65 16.64
C ILE A 131 10.42 20.44 15.95
N GLY A 132 10.89 20.07 14.76
CA GLY A 132 10.39 18.92 14.01
C GLY A 132 10.76 18.97 12.54
N PHE A 133 10.10 18.10 11.78
CA PHE A 133 10.28 18.05 10.32
C PHE A 133 8.91 18.06 9.62
N SER A 134 8.85 18.80 8.54
CA SER A 134 7.79 18.67 7.55
C SER A 134 8.29 17.78 6.42
N VAL A 135 7.56 16.71 6.13
CA VAL A 135 8.02 15.65 5.25
C VAL A 135 6.99 15.37 4.16
N THR A 136 7.46 15.26 2.93
CA THR A 136 6.69 14.71 1.81
C THR A 136 7.42 13.50 1.23
N THR A 137 6.67 12.49 0.85
CA THR A 137 7.13 11.31 0.10
C THR A 137 6.27 11.18 -1.15
N ALA A 138 6.82 10.69 -2.23
CA ALA A 138 6.05 10.37 -3.44
C ALA A 138 6.78 9.34 -4.29
N HIS A 139 6.01 8.52 -5.01
CA HIS A 139 6.54 7.61 -6.00
C HIS A 139 6.87 8.36 -7.29
N HIS A 140 8.12 8.26 -7.75
CA HIS A 140 8.58 8.86 -9.00
C HIS A 140 8.58 7.85 -10.13
N LEU A 141 8.08 8.27 -11.32
CA LEU A 141 8.00 7.42 -12.50
C LEU A 141 9.35 6.90 -12.99
N ASP A 142 10.43 7.63 -12.74
CA ASP A 142 11.79 7.19 -13.09
C ASP A 142 12.83 7.85 -12.19
N ILE A 143 13.71 7.06 -11.61
CA ILE A 143 14.87 7.51 -10.83
C ILE A 143 16.19 6.99 -11.39
N GLY A 144 16.22 6.67 -12.69
CA GLY A 144 17.42 6.20 -13.38
C GLY A 144 17.79 4.73 -13.13
N ALA A 145 16.81 3.86 -12.84
CA ALA A 145 17.06 2.44 -12.70
C ALA A 145 17.48 1.76 -14.02
N HIS A 146 17.91 0.51 -13.92
CA HIS A 146 18.33 -0.30 -15.08
C HIS A 146 17.27 -0.35 -16.19
N THR A 147 15.99 -0.45 -15.85
CA THR A 147 14.86 -0.46 -16.79
C THR A 147 14.03 0.80 -16.68
N PRO A 148 13.34 1.24 -17.78
CA PRO A 148 12.42 2.37 -17.74
C PRO A 148 11.30 2.16 -16.70
N GLY A 149 10.89 3.26 -16.07
CA GLY A 149 9.87 3.25 -15.02
C GLY A 149 10.42 2.92 -13.65
N SER A 150 11.74 2.81 -13.53
CA SER A 150 12.41 2.41 -12.28
C SER A 150 11.79 1.17 -11.64
N CYS A 151 11.25 0.31 -12.49
CA CYS A 151 10.63 -0.95 -12.12
C CYS A 151 11.47 -2.10 -12.65
N GLY A 152 12.73 -2.19 -12.24
CA GLY A 152 13.59 -3.34 -12.52
C GLY A 152 13.13 -4.61 -11.78
N ILE A 153 11.85 -4.94 -11.92
CA ILE A 153 11.07 -5.87 -11.12
C ILE A 153 11.66 -7.30 -11.13
N VAL A 154 12.36 -7.66 -12.19
CA VAL A 154 13.02 -8.97 -12.33
C VAL A 154 14.50 -8.82 -12.59
N ASP A 155 14.91 -7.70 -13.21
CA ASP A 155 16.22 -7.51 -13.79
C ASP A 155 17.24 -6.90 -12.82
N ALA A 156 16.79 -6.23 -11.75
CA ALA A 156 17.69 -5.65 -10.75
C ALA A 156 18.31 -6.75 -9.90
N VAL A 157 19.64 -6.88 -9.97
CA VAL A 157 20.41 -7.90 -9.25
C VAL A 157 20.91 -7.42 -7.89
N ASP A 158 20.87 -6.12 -7.64
CA ASP A 158 21.22 -5.46 -6.39
C ASP A 158 20.57 -4.06 -6.33
N THR A 159 20.68 -3.38 -5.19
CA THR A 159 20.12 -2.04 -5.01
C THR A 159 20.73 -0.97 -5.90
N TYR A 160 21.93 -1.19 -6.48
CA TYR A 160 22.55 -0.22 -7.39
C TYR A 160 21.86 -0.21 -8.76
N ALA A 161 21.27 -1.34 -9.15
CA ALA A 161 20.47 -1.44 -10.38
C ALA A 161 19.08 -0.78 -10.25
N GLU A 162 18.66 -0.43 -9.05
CA GLU A 162 17.33 0.15 -8.74
C GLU A 162 17.26 1.67 -8.91
N GLY A 163 18.34 2.32 -9.36
CA GLY A 163 18.37 3.75 -9.66
C GLY A 163 19.17 4.58 -8.66
N LEU A 164 19.01 5.89 -8.75
CA LEU A 164 19.74 6.85 -7.91
C LEU A 164 19.37 6.68 -6.44
N GLN A 165 20.40 6.59 -5.59
CA GLN A 165 20.26 6.50 -4.14
C GLN A 165 20.66 7.82 -3.49
N PHE A 166 19.66 8.50 -2.91
CA PHE A 166 19.86 9.72 -2.13
C PHE A 166 19.96 9.37 -0.66
N LYS A 167 21.19 9.33 -0.12
CA LYS A 167 21.44 8.90 1.27
C LYS A 167 21.57 10.12 2.18
N ALA A 168 20.45 10.81 2.44
CA ALA A 168 20.37 12.01 3.26
C ALA A 168 21.30 13.13 2.74
N LEU A 169 20.99 13.68 1.57
CA LEU A 169 21.74 14.75 0.94
C LEU A 169 20.99 16.08 1.06
N LYS A 170 21.69 17.18 1.28
CA LYS A 170 21.09 18.52 1.20
C LYS A 170 20.91 18.89 -0.27
N ILE A 171 19.68 18.89 -0.74
CA ILE A 171 19.30 19.38 -2.08
C ILE A 171 19.17 20.92 -2.06
N VAL A 172 18.86 21.48 -0.88
CA VAL A 172 18.95 22.90 -0.56
C VAL A 172 19.73 23.03 0.74
N ASP A 173 20.78 23.83 0.78
CA ASP A 173 21.59 24.13 1.96
C ASP A 173 21.38 25.58 2.36
N GLN A 174 20.70 25.80 3.50
CA GLN A 174 20.39 27.12 4.05
C GLN A 174 19.77 28.08 3.01
N GLY A 175 18.77 27.59 2.28
CA GLY A 175 18.04 28.34 1.25
C GLY A 175 18.75 28.42 -0.11
N ARG A 176 19.91 27.79 -0.28
CA ARG A 176 20.66 27.77 -1.55
C ARG A 176 20.52 26.41 -2.22
N PRO A 177 19.94 26.33 -3.43
CA PRO A 177 19.89 25.08 -4.19
C PRO A 177 21.28 24.49 -4.42
N ASN A 178 21.39 23.17 -4.37
CA ASN A 178 22.60 22.44 -4.75
C ASN A 178 22.54 22.12 -6.24
N ASP A 179 23.00 23.07 -7.08
CA ASP A 179 22.90 22.96 -8.54
C ASP A 179 23.60 21.70 -9.08
N MET A 180 24.73 21.30 -8.48
CA MET A 180 25.46 20.10 -8.92
C MET A 180 24.63 18.82 -8.70
N LEU A 181 23.90 18.75 -7.60
CA LEU A 181 23.01 17.62 -7.34
C LEU A 181 21.81 17.61 -8.29
N TRP A 182 21.24 18.78 -8.59
CA TRP A 182 20.17 18.91 -9.59
C TRP A 182 20.63 18.52 -11.00
N HIS A 183 21.83 18.92 -11.42
CA HIS A 183 22.39 18.48 -12.69
C HIS A 183 22.60 16.97 -12.73
N MET A 184 23.17 16.38 -11.66
CA MET A 184 23.34 14.94 -11.57
C MET A 184 22.00 14.20 -11.69
N ILE A 185 20.93 14.68 -11.03
CA ILE A 185 19.60 14.10 -11.12
C ILE A 185 19.08 14.17 -12.56
N ARG A 186 19.09 15.36 -13.18
CA ARG A 186 18.57 15.58 -14.55
C ARG A 186 19.28 14.74 -15.59
N ASP A 187 20.58 14.55 -15.46
CA ASP A 187 21.41 13.85 -16.45
C ASP A 187 21.30 12.31 -16.33
N ASN A 188 20.76 11.79 -15.24
CA ASN A 188 20.72 10.34 -14.95
C ASN A 188 19.33 9.73 -14.90
N ILE A 189 18.27 10.51 -15.06
CA ILE A 189 16.89 10.02 -15.06
C ILE A 189 16.21 10.25 -16.41
N ARG A 190 15.33 9.31 -16.78
CA ARG A 190 14.47 9.46 -17.97
C ARG A 190 13.35 10.45 -17.63
N ILE A 191 12.76 11.09 -18.66
CA ILE A 191 11.66 12.06 -18.46
C ILE A 191 11.95 13.10 -17.35
N SER A 192 13.20 13.59 -17.30
CA SER A 192 13.73 14.38 -16.18
C SER A 192 12.91 15.65 -15.87
N ASP A 193 12.35 16.33 -16.88
CA ASP A 193 11.57 17.56 -16.66
C ASP A 193 10.30 17.28 -15.84
N LEU A 194 9.63 16.14 -16.11
CA LEU A 194 8.46 15.73 -15.38
C LEU A 194 8.81 15.35 -13.93
N VAL A 195 9.83 14.50 -13.75
CA VAL A 195 10.22 13.99 -12.42
C VAL A 195 10.79 15.13 -11.55
N VAL A 196 11.60 16.01 -12.11
CA VAL A 196 12.12 17.17 -11.35
C VAL A 196 11.01 18.15 -10.99
N GLY A 197 10.01 18.34 -11.87
CA GLY A 197 8.83 19.12 -11.55
C GLY A 197 8.06 18.56 -10.34
N ASP A 198 7.92 17.24 -10.26
CA ASP A 198 7.32 16.57 -9.10
C ASP A 198 8.16 16.73 -7.83
N MET A 199 9.49 16.60 -7.93
CA MET A 199 10.41 16.85 -6.80
C MET A 199 10.30 18.28 -6.28
N GLU A 200 10.21 19.27 -7.18
CA GLU A 200 10.00 20.68 -6.81
C GLU A 200 8.65 20.88 -6.13
N ALA A 201 7.58 20.22 -6.60
CA ALA A 201 6.26 20.23 -5.96
C ALA A 201 6.30 19.67 -4.53
N GLN A 202 7.03 18.55 -4.30
CA GLN A 202 7.25 17.99 -2.98
C GLN A 202 7.97 18.96 -2.04
N ILE A 203 9.05 19.59 -2.51
CA ILE A 203 9.80 20.58 -1.73
C ILE A 203 8.88 21.73 -1.31
N ARG A 204 8.11 22.30 -2.25
CA ARG A 204 7.18 23.40 -1.93
C ARG A 204 6.09 23.00 -0.95
N ALA A 205 5.53 21.79 -1.08
CA ALA A 205 4.55 21.29 -0.12
C ALA A 205 5.16 21.11 1.28
N ALA A 206 6.38 20.58 1.38
CA ALA A 206 7.09 20.44 2.65
C ALA A 206 7.45 21.80 3.28
N GLU A 207 7.87 22.79 2.48
CA GLU A 207 8.13 24.17 2.95
C GLU A 207 6.85 24.82 3.52
N ILE A 208 5.70 24.62 2.88
CA ILE A 208 4.40 25.11 3.38
C ILE A 208 4.12 24.48 4.75
N GLY A 209 4.26 23.16 4.88
CA GLY A 209 4.06 22.45 6.15
C GLY A 209 4.98 22.97 7.25
N ALA A 210 6.26 23.17 6.96
CA ALA A 210 7.23 23.72 7.92
C ALA A 210 6.85 25.12 8.40
N ASN A 211 6.45 26.01 7.47
CA ASN A 211 6.04 27.37 7.81
C ASN A 211 4.77 27.39 8.65
N ARG A 212 3.75 26.60 8.30
CA ARG A 212 2.50 26.49 9.05
C ARG A 212 2.71 25.89 10.44
N PHE A 213 3.58 24.88 10.53
CA PHE A 213 3.94 24.29 11.82
C PHE A 213 4.64 25.31 12.73
N LEU A 214 5.58 26.10 12.19
CA LEU A 214 6.22 27.19 12.92
C LEU A 214 5.21 28.27 13.36
N GLU A 215 4.27 28.65 12.50
CA GLU A 215 3.19 29.60 12.83
C GLU A 215 2.35 29.08 14.01
N LEU A 216 1.98 27.80 14.00
CA LEU A 216 1.25 27.15 15.08
C LEU A 216 2.04 27.20 16.42
N VAL A 217 3.32 26.86 16.36
CA VAL A 217 4.21 26.89 17.55
C VAL A 217 4.37 28.32 18.08
N ARG A 218 4.50 29.33 17.22
CA ARG A 218 4.59 30.74 17.63
C ARG A 218 3.29 31.25 18.23
N HIS A 219 2.16 30.76 17.76
CA HIS A 219 0.84 31.20 18.26
C HIS A 219 0.53 30.65 19.65
N TYR A 220 0.75 29.34 19.89
CA TYR A 220 0.39 28.67 21.14
C TYR A 220 1.55 28.52 22.13
N GLY A 221 2.77 28.76 21.69
CA GLY A 221 4.00 28.47 22.44
C GLY A 221 4.48 27.03 22.25
N ARG A 222 5.78 26.85 22.19
CA ARG A 222 6.42 25.55 21.92
C ARG A 222 6.01 24.48 22.94
N ASP A 223 6.06 24.82 24.23
CA ASP A 223 5.73 23.85 25.29
C ASP A 223 4.27 23.39 25.23
N THR A 224 3.35 24.28 24.85
CA THR A 224 1.93 23.95 24.66
C THR A 224 1.75 23.00 23.48
N VAL A 225 2.37 23.27 22.32
CA VAL A 225 2.25 22.40 21.14
C VAL A 225 2.89 21.04 21.40
N THR A 226 4.07 21.01 22.03
CA THR A 226 4.74 19.76 22.41
C THR A 226 3.89 18.96 23.41
N GLY A 227 3.34 19.61 24.44
CA GLY A 227 2.46 18.97 25.43
C GLY A 227 1.19 18.40 24.78
N ALA A 228 0.54 19.14 23.88
CA ALA A 228 -0.64 18.68 23.15
C ALA A 228 -0.28 17.47 22.24
N SER A 229 0.86 17.49 21.58
CA SER A 229 1.32 16.37 20.73
C SER A 229 1.57 15.10 21.55
N GLU A 230 2.19 15.21 22.73
CA GLU A 230 2.36 14.08 23.64
C GLU A 230 1.01 13.54 24.16
N ASP A 231 0.09 14.42 24.54
CA ASP A 231 -1.25 14.02 24.98
C ASP A 231 -2.02 13.27 23.88
N LEU A 232 -1.87 13.69 22.62
CA LEU A 232 -2.45 13.03 21.43
C LEU A 232 -1.82 11.64 21.19
N MET A 233 -0.50 11.53 21.29
CA MET A 233 0.18 10.22 21.15
C MET A 233 -0.22 9.27 22.29
N ASP A 234 -0.30 9.77 23.52
CA ASP A 234 -0.76 9.00 24.66
C ASP A 234 -2.23 8.56 24.50
N TYR A 235 -3.07 9.41 23.90
CA TYR A 235 -4.46 9.06 23.57
C TYR A 235 -4.52 7.95 22.54
N SER A 236 -3.78 8.06 21.44
CA SER A 236 -3.73 7.05 20.38
C SER A 236 -3.19 5.71 20.90
N GLU A 237 -2.16 5.71 21.77
CA GLU A 237 -1.66 4.51 22.44
C GLU A 237 -2.75 3.86 23.29
N ARG A 238 -3.50 4.65 24.09
CA ARG A 238 -4.60 4.11 24.90
C ARG A 238 -5.69 3.46 24.06
N LEU A 239 -6.05 4.05 22.90
CA LEU A 239 -7.01 3.45 21.97
C LEU A 239 -6.51 2.09 21.49
N MET A 240 -5.26 2.03 21.02
CA MET A 240 -4.68 0.77 20.52
C MET A 240 -4.60 -0.28 21.63
N ARG A 241 -4.13 0.08 22.84
CA ARG A 241 -4.09 -0.84 23.99
C ARG A 241 -5.47 -1.31 24.41
N ALA A 242 -6.49 -0.45 24.33
CA ALA A 242 -7.88 -0.85 24.61
C ALA A 242 -8.36 -1.89 23.62
N ALA A 243 -8.14 -1.67 22.32
CA ALA A 243 -8.53 -2.60 21.27
C ALA A 243 -7.76 -3.93 21.33
N ILE A 244 -6.47 -3.91 21.70
CA ILE A 244 -5.70 -5.15 21.88
C ILE A 244 -6.28 -6.00 23.02
N ARG A 245 -6.73 -5.39 24.13
CA ARG A 245 -7.35 -6.12 25.26
C ARG A 245 -8.62 -6.89 24.90
N ASP A 246 -9.29 -6.50 23.83
CA ASP A 246 -10.51 -7.20 23.35
C ASP A 246 -10.15 -8.49 22.59
N ILE A 247 -8.89 -8.68 22.22
CA ILE A 247 -8.39 -9.93 21.62
C ILE A 247 -7.92 -10.87 22.74
N PRO A 248 -8.36 -12.13 22.78
CA PRO A 248 -7.91 -13.09 23.78
C PRO A 248 -6.38 -13.28 23.78
N ASP A 249 -5.77 -13.40 24.95
CA ASP A 249 -4.35 -13.74 25.08
C ASP A 249 -4.05 -15.06 24.35
N GLY A 250 -2.96 -15.10 23.59
CA GLY A 250 -2.60 -16.29 22.84
C GLY A 250 -1.54 -16.04 21.78
N VAL A 251 -1.25 -17.09 21.01
CA VAL A 251 -0.37 -17.03 19.85
C VAL A 251 -1.13 -17.43 18.61
N TYR A 252 -1.29 -16.51 17.69
CA TYR A 252 -2.02 -16.65 16.44
C TYR A 252 -1.05 -16.73 15.28
N LYS A 253 -1.17 -17.77 14.46
CA LYS A 253 -0.20 -18.05 13.40
C LYS A 253 -0.87 -18.18 12.05
N ALA A 254 -0.20 -17.67 11.02
CA ALA A 254 -0.54 -17.94 9.64
C ALA A 254 0.72 -18.07 8.78
N GLU A 255 0.55 -18.80 7.70
CA GLU A 255 1.49 -18.83 6.59
C GLU A 255 0.74 -18.47 5.32
N THR A 256 1.40 -17.72 4.46
CA THR A 256 0.97 -17.44 3.10
C THR A 256 2.16 -17.61 2.16
N PHE A 257 1.85 -17.72 0.88
CA PHE A 257 2.87 -17.83 -0.15
C PHE A 257 2.58 -16.79 -1.22
N ILE A 258 3.64 -16.19 -1.73
CA ILE A 258 3.57 -15.35 -2.92
C ILE A 258 4.19 -16.10 -4.09
N ASP A 259 3.72 -15.77 -5.28
CA ASP A 259 4.43 -16.14 -6.49
C ASP A 259 5.83 -15.52 -6.41
N GLY A 260 6.86 -16.36 -6.45
CA GLY A 260 8.19 -15.89 -6.72
C GLY A 260 8.37 -15.68 -8.22
N PHE A 261 9.52 -16.06 -8.70
CA PHE A 261 9.84 -16.06 -10.13
C PHE A 261 9.49 -17.46 -10.68
N LEU A 262 8.22 -17.65 -11.09
CA LEU A 262 7.63 -18.98 -11.38
C LEU A 262 8.34 -19.73 -12.50
N ASP A 263 9.02 -19.04 -13.40
CA ASP A 263 9.83 -19.57 -14.50
C ASP A 263 11.35 -19.65 -14.19
N ASP A 264 11.78 -19.23 -12.99
CA ASP A 264 13.17 -19.34 -12.57
C ASP A 264 13.56 -20.83 -12.43
N PRO A 265 14.73 -21.24 -12.94
CA PRO A 265 15.22 -22.60 -12.81
C PRO A 265 15.50 -23.01 -11.35
N GLU A 266 15.80 -22.06 -10.47
CA GLU A 266 16.06 -22.29 -9.04
C GLU A 266 14.73 -22.40 -8.26
N PRO A 267 14.38 -23.58 -7.70
CA PRO A 267 13.10 -23.79 -7.01
C PRO A 267 12.88 -22.88 -5.80
N SER A 268 13.94 -22.53 -5.08
CA SER A 268 13.87 -21.65 -3.88
C SER A 268 13.41 -20.22 -4.19
N ARG A 269 13.38 -19.84 -5.46
CA ARG A 269 12.93 -18.54 -5.93
C ARG A 269 11.48 -18.52 -6.42
N ARG A 270 10.81 -19.68 -6.48
CA ARG A 270 9.47 -19.81 -7.09
C ARG A 270 8.33 -19.60 -6.09
N ASP A 271 8.47 -20.20 -4.92
CA ASP A 271 7.41 -20.26 -3.89
C ASP A 271 7.95 -19.63 -2.62
N LEU A 272 7.65 -18.35 -2.42
CA LEU A 272 8.22 -17.59 -1.32
C LEU A 272 7.22 -17.53 -0.15
N LYS A 273 7.57 -18.17 0.94
CA LYS A 273 6.75 -18.24 2.15
C LYS A 273 6.89 -16.96 2.99
N ILE A 274 5.77 -16.44 3.46
CA ILE A 274 5.69 -15.45 4.53
C ILE A 274 5.04 -16.14 5.73
N ALA A 275 5.72 -16.13 6.87
CA ALA A 275 5.24 -16.69 8.12
C ALA A 275 5.03 -15.58 9.14
N VAL A 276 3.89 -15.60 9.83
CA VAL A 276 3.51 -14.62 10.85
C VAL A 276 3.07 -15.36 12.11
N ALA A 277 3.62 -14.96 13.25
CA ALA A 277 3.16 -15.36 14.58
C ALA A 277 2.88 -14.11 15.40
N ILE A 278 1.63 -13.92 15.82
CA ILE A 278 1.18 -12.77 16.61
C ILE A 278 0.92 -13.26 18.04
N THR A 279 1.72 -12.77 18.99
CA THR A 279 1.51 -13.01 20.41
C THR A 279 0.74 -11.84 21.01
N VAL A 280 -0.42 -12.11 21.55
CA VAL A 280 -1.24 -11.16 22.31
C VAL A 280 -1.03 -11.43 23.79
N LYS A 281 -0.65 -10.42 24.56
CA LYS A 281 -0.48 -10.50 26.00
C LYS A 281 -0.96 -9.22 26.68
N GLY A 282 -2.13 -9.30 27.30
CA GLY A 282 -2.77 -8.15 27.92
C GLY A 282 -3.12 -7.07 26.92
N ASP A 283 -2.35 -5.97 26.88
CA ASP A 283 -2.57 -4.84 25.98
C ASP A 283 -1.39 -4.58 25.02
N GLU A 284 -0.57 -5.61 24.80
CA GLU A 284 0.60 -5.56 23.92
C GLU A 284 0.56 -6.67 22.89
N LEU A 285 1.12 -6.37 21.71
CA LEU A 285 1.28 -7.29 20.59
C LEU A 285 2.77 -7.47 20.25
N GLU A 286 3.17 -8.72 20.03
CA GLU A 286 4.45 -9.03 19.38
C GLU A 286 4.18 -9.80 18.08
N VAL A 287 4.68 -9.27 16.96
CA VAL A 287 4.60 -9.90 15.64
C VAL A 287 5.98 -10.44 15.28
N ASP A 288 6.11 -11.75 15.20
CA ASP A 288 7.34 -12.46 14.84
C ASP A 288 7.21 -13.08 13.43
N LEU A 289 8.15 -12.75 12.57
CA LEU A 289 8.23 -13.22 11.18
C LEU A 289 9.23 -14.38 11.00
N THR A 290 9.64 -15.02 12.11
CA THR A 290 10.50 -16.22 12.05
C THR A 290 9.83 -17.34 11.27
N GLY A 291 10.54 -17.90 10.30
CA GLY A 291 10.03 -18.90 9.37
C GLY A 291 9.63 -18.35 8.00
N THR A 292 9.67 -17.03 7.81
CA THR A 292 9.64 -16.39 6.49
C THR A 292 10.83 -16.84 5.64
N ALA A 293 10.61 -17.02 4.33
CA ALA A 293 11.64 -17.48 3.38
C ALA A 293 12.93 -16.65 3.48
N PRO A 294 14.09 -17.24 3.19
CA PRO A 294 15.33 -16.47 3.05
C PRO A 294 15.17 -15.35 2.02
N GLN A 295 15.95 -14.27 2.18
CA GLN A 295 16.03 -13.24 1.14
C GLN A 295 16.43 -13.84 -0.21
N VAL A 296 15.95 -13.23 -1.28
CA VAL A 296 16.43 -13.54 -2.64
C VAL A 296 17.52 -12.52 -2.98
N PRO A 297 18.79 -12.90 -2.97
CA PRO A 297 19.89 -11.93 -2.91
C PRO A 297 20.07 -11.15 -4.21
N ASP A 298 19.57 -11.65 -5.33
CA ASP A 298 19.75 -11.13 -6.68
C ASP A 298 18.42 -10.95 -7.44
N ARG A 299 17.31 -10.78 -6.71
CA ARG A 299 15.99 -10.46 -7.26
C ARG A 299 15.28 -9.45 -6.37
N PRO A 300 14.61 -8.46 -6.93
CA PRO A 300 14.11 -7.29 -6.20
C PRO A 300 12.76 -7.51 -5.50
N ILE A 301 12.59 -8.63 -4.83
CA ILE A 301 11.33 -9.02 -4.16
C ILE A 301 11.41 -8.90 -2.64
N ASN A 302 12.57 -8.50 -2.11
CA ASN A 302 12.76 -8.40 -0.68
C ASN A 302 12.06 -7.16 -0.10
N MET A 303 11.66 -7.22 1.17
CA MET A 303 10.98 -6.13 1.86
C MET A 303 11.91 -5.44 2.85
N PRO A 304 12.19 -4.14 2.73
CA PRO A 304 12.83 -3.37 3.80
C PRO A 304 12.07 -3.56 5.11
N PHE A 305 12.78 -3.83 6.21
CA PHE A 305 12.15 -4.03 7.51
C PHE A 305 11.48 -2.74 8.00
N GLU A 306 12.22 -1.63 8.01
CA GLU A 306 11.65 -0.29 8.21
C GLU A 306 11.13 0.23 6.88
N GLY A 307 9.93 0.78 6.89
CA GLY A 307 9.30 1.41 5.74
C GLY A 307 8.43 0.50 4.88
N THR A 308 8.57 -0.83 4.97
CA THR A 308 7.68 -1.78 4.28
C THR A 308 7.04 -2.74 5.27
N VAL A 309 7.84 -3.54 5.97
CA VAL A 309 7.33 -4.60 6.85
C VAL A 309 6.58 -4.02 8.04
N ASP A 310 7.17 -3.05 8.72
CA ASP A 310 6.56 -2.36 9.85
C ASP A 310 5.26 -1.65 9.45
N CYS A 311 5.28 -0.93 8.32
CA CYS A 311 4.10 -0.23 7.81
C CYS A 311 2.96 -1.20 7.47
N ALA A 312 3.22 -2.28 6.74
CA ALA A 312 2.21 -3.28 6.39
C ALA A 312 1.54 -3.90 7.63
N ILE A 313 2.32 -4.18 8.67
CA ILE A 313 1.82 -4.76 9.92
C ILE A 313 1.00 -3.73 10.71
N TRP A 314 1.52 -2.51 10.92
CA TRP A 314 0.81 -1.48 11.70
C TRP A 314 -0.52 -1.10 11.06
N LEU A 315 -0.52 -0.92 9.76
CA LEU A 315 -1.73 -0.57 9.03
C LEU A 315 -2.80 -1.67 9.15
N THR A 316 -2.41 -2.93 8.98
CA THR A 316 -3.33 -4.07 9.07
C THR A 316 -3.90 -4.20 10.48
N LEU A 317 -3.04 -4.12 11.51
CA LEU A 317 -3.48 -4.17 12.90
C LEU A 317 -4.43 -3.01 13.23
N ARG A 318 -4.12 -1.79 12.79
CA ARG A 318 -5.02 -0.64 12.94
C ARG A 318 -6.39 -0.89 12.29
N SER A 319 -6.41 -1.46 11.09
CA SER A 319 -7.64 -1.72 10.35
C SER A 319 -8.52 -2.80 10.99
N ILE A 320 -7.90 -3.80 11.64
CA ILE A 320 -8.62 -4.87 12.35
C ILE A 320 -9.12 -4.38 13.70
N LEU A 321 -8.28 -3.65 14.45
CA LEU A 321 -8.49 -3.37 15.86
C LEU A 321 -9.27 -2.07 16.12
N LEU A 322 -9.13 -1.06 15.28
CA LEU A 322 -9.65 0.27 15.53
C LEU A 322 -10.80 0.63 14.59
N ASP A 323 -12.00 0.16 14.92
CA ASP A 323 -13.23 0.55 14.22
C ASP A 323 -13.61 1.99 14.58
N SER A 324 -13.69 2.87 13.58
CA SER A 324 -14.07 4.28 13.75
C SER A 324 -15.51 4.48 14.22
N VAL A 325 -16.40 3.49 14.06
CA VAL A 325 -17.77 3.52 14.61
C VAL A 325 -17.74 3.34 16.12
N VAL A 326 -16.82 2.51 16.62
CA VAL A 326 -16.66 2.22 18.06
C VAL A 326 -15.81 3.28 18.76
N TYR A 327 -14.68 3.63 18.16
CA TYR A 327 -13.67 4.51 18.79
C TYR A 327 -13.77 5.99 18.36
N GLY A 328 -14.64 6.32 17.38
CA GLY A 328 -14.72 7.66 16.80
C GLY A 328 -13.50 8.05 15.96
N PRO A 329 -13.21 9.34 15.82
CA PRO A 329 -12.02 9.80 15.09
C PRO A 329 -10.72 9.32 15.76
N ILE A 330 -9.89 8.61 15.01
CA ILE A 330 -8.63 8.04 15.50
C ILE A 330 -7.48 8.88 14.95
N PRO A 331 -6.73 9.61 15.79
CA PRO A 331 -5.58 10.37 15.35
C PRO A 331 -4.48 9.44 14.82
N GLN A 332 -3.98 9.74 13.63
CA GLN A 332 -2.94 8.96 12.99
C GLN A 332 -1.56 9.54 13.37
N ASN A 333 -0.93 8.93 14.37
CA ASN A 333 0.35 9.36 14.91
C ASN A 333 1.15 8.18 15.49
N SER A 334 2.39 8.42 15.89
CA SER A 334 3.30 7.39 16.41
C SER A 334 2.84 6.75 17.75
N GLY A 335 1.81 7.26 18.40
CA GLY A 335 1.24 6.64 19.59
C GLY A 335 0.60 5.29 19.31
N LEU A 336 -0.01 5.12 18.12
CA LEU A 336 -0.66 3.87 17.72
C LEU A 336 0.29 2.66 17.68
N THR A 337 1.57 2.88 17.41
CA THR A 337 2.55 1.80 17.22
C THR A 337 3.27 1.40 18.51
N ARG A 338 3.16 2.20 19.59
CA ARG A 338 3.88 1.97 20.86
C ARG A 338 3.63 0.60 21.50
N PRO A 339 2.39 0.04 21.51
CA PRO A 339 2.15 -1.28 22.11
C PRO A 339 2.46 -2.46 21.17
N ILE A 340 3.03 -2.21 20.00
CA ILE A 340 3.27 -3.23 18.97
C ILE A 340 4.77 -3.39 18.75
N LYS A 341 5.28 -4.61 18.96
CA LYS A 341 6.66 -4.98 18.69
C LYS A 341 6.71 -5.89 17.46
N ILE A 342 7.63 -5.61 16.55
CA ILE A 342 7.82 -6.40 15.33
C ILE A 342 9.25 -6.95 15.31
N THR A 343 9.39 -8.23 14.95
CA THR A 343 10.67 -8.91 14.81
C THR A 343 10.74 -9.73 13.55
N ALA A 344 11.90 -9.70 12.87
CA ALA A 344 12.19 -10.53 11.71
C ALA A 344 13.68 -10.93 11.70
N PRO A 345 14.01 -12.20 11.43
CA PRO A 345 15.41 -12.62 11.32
C PRO A 345 16.14 -11.86 10.21
N LYS A 346 17.39 -11.44 10.48
CA LYS A 346 18.24 -10.87 9.43
C LYS A 346 18.50 -11.88 8.31
N GLY A 347 18.43 -11.43 7.07
CA GLY A 347 18.64 -12.27 5.87
C GLY A 347 17.39 -13.05 5.46
N CYS A 348 16.22 -12.79 6.01
CA CYS A 348 14.95 -13.27 5.46
C CYS A 348 14.35 -12.23 4.49
N LEU A 349 13.34 -12.66 3.73
CA LEU A 349 12.60 -11.82 2.76
C LEU A 349 12.07 -10.52 3.39
N ALA A 350 11.71 -10.55 4.68
CA ALA A 350 11.15 -9.42 5.44
C ALA A 350 12.21 -8.61 6.23
N ASN A 351 13.50 -8.93 6.10
CA ASN A 351 14.60 -8.19 6.73
C ASN A 351 15.91 -8.48 5.99
N PRO A 352 16.01 -8.07 4.73
CA PRO A 352 17.15 -8.40 3.87
C PRO A 352 18.43 -7.72 4.34
N ILE A 353 19.54 -8.28 3.90
CA ILE A 353 20.90 -7.76 4.10
C ILE A 353 21.33 -7.04 2.82
N PHE A 354 21.81 -5.80 2.96
CA PHE A 354 22.40 -5.03 1.86
C PHE A 354 23.51 -5.84 1.14
N PRO A 355 23.56 -5.82 -0.19
CA PRO A 355 22.82 -4.98 -1.14
C PRO A 355 21.66 -5.71 -1.85
N ALA A 356 20.94 -6.64 -1.19
CA ALA A 356 19.81 -7.31 -1.81
C ALA A 356 18.79 -6.29 -2.37
N PRO A 357 18.31 -6.45 -3.61
CA PRO A 357 17.41 -5.49 -4.21
C PRO A 357 15.99 -5.60 -3.62
N VAL A 358 15.27 -4.48 -3.57
CA VAL A 358 14.00 -4.34 -2.83
C VAL A 358 12.90 -3.59 -3.60
N ILE A 359 13.14 -3.21 -4.86
CA ILE A 359 12.23 -2.31 -5.59
C ILE A 359 10.82 -2.90 -5.73
N ALA A 360 10.72 -4.22 -5.96
CA ALA A 360 9.45 -4.96 -6.08
C ALA A 360 8.93 -5.47 -4.72
N ARG A 361 8.99 -4.63 -3.68
CA ARG A 361 8.55 -4.94 -2.30
C ARG A 361 7.04 -4.92 -2.13
N PHE A 362 6.29 -4.48 -3.15
CA PHE A 362 4.88 -4.14 -3.04
C PHE A 362 3.98 -5.38 -2.90
N CYS A 363 4.06 -6.31 -3.84
CA CYS A 363 3.28 -7.55 -3.76
C CYS A 363 3.58 -8.37 -2.48
N PRO A 364 4.85 -8.58 -2.07
CA PRO A 364 5.12 -9.24 -0.80
C PRO A 364 4.64 -8.45 0.43
N GLY A 365 4.65 -7.10 0.40
CA GLY A 365 4.09 -6.26 1.46
C GLY A 365 2.59 -6.46 1.64
N ASN A 366 1.82 -6.51 0.54
CA ASN A 366 0.40 -6.85 0.56
C ASN A 366 0.13 -8.26 1.07
N ALA A 367 0.93 -9.24 0.64
CA ALA A 367 0.80 -10.61 1.12
C ALA A 367 1.13 -10.73 2.62
N LEU A 368 2.07 -9.91 3.13
CA LEU A 368 2.34 -9.81 4.56
C LEU A 368 1.13 -9.23 5.32
N ALA A 369 0.53 -8.17 4.82
CA ALA A 369 -0.69 -7.59 5.38
C ALA A 369 -1.83 -8.61 5.44
N ASP A 370 -2.05 -9.36 4.35
CA ASP A 370 -3.03 -10.45 4.29
C ASP A 370 -2.71 -11.59 5.26
N ALA A 371 -1.43 -11.94 5.45
CA ALA A 371 -0.99 -12.95 6.41
C ALA A 371 -1.26 -12.52 7.88
N VAL A 372 -1.09 -11.24 8.21
CA VAL A 372 -1.45 -10.68 9.52
C VAL A 372 -2.95 -10.79 9.75
N MET A 373 -3.77 -10.44 8.75
CA MET A 373 -5.21 -10.57 8.80
C MET A 373 -5.64 -12.04 9.00
N LYS A 374 -5.05 -12.96 8.24
CA LYS A 374 -5.28 -14.39 8.34
C LYS A 374 -4.90 -14.96 9.71
N ALA A 375 -3.79 -14.47 10.31
CA ALA A 375 -3.37 -14.91 11.62
C ALA A 375 -4.38 -14.53 12.72
N LEU A 376 -4.96 -13.33 12.65
CA LEU A 376 -5.95 -12.86 13.63
C LEU A 376 -7.38 -13.33 13.35
N ALA A 377 -7.67 -13.91 12.18
CA ALA A 377 -9.00 -14.35 11.81
C ALA A 377 -9.69 -15.24 12.87
N PRO A 378 -9.02 -16.22 13.53
CA PRO A 378 -9.65 -17.03 14.56
C PRO A 378 -10.06 -16.25 15.82
N ALA A 379 -9.38 -15.14 16.12
CA ALA A 379 -9.62 -14.34 17.32
C ALA A 379 -10.52 -13.12 17.07
N ALA A 380 -10.57 -12.65 15.83
CA ALA A 380 -11.25 -11.42 15.42
C ALA A 380 -12.08 -11.62 14.15
N ALA A 381 -12.82 -12.74 14.06
CA ALA A 381 -13.56 -13.15 12.86
C ALA A 381 -14.46 -12.04 12.29
N GLU A 382 -15.14 -11.27 13.15
CA GLU A 382 -16.05 -10.20 12.72
C GLU A 382 -15.33 -8.92 12.24
N HIS A 383 -14.01 -8.81 12.47
CA HIS A 383 -13.19 -7.63 12.14
C HIS A 383 -12.22 -7.86 10.98
N VAL A 384 -12.14 -9.09 10.47
CA VAL A 384 -11.27 -9.45 9.36
C VAL A 384 -12.07 -9.69 8.08
N SER A 385 -11.42 -9.51 6.93
CA SER A 385 -11.93 -10.03 5.65
C SER A 385 -11.32 -11.40 5.37
N ALA A 386 -11.93 -12.17 4.48
CA ALA A 386 -11.28 -13.28 3.80
C ALA A 386 -10.11 -12.74 2.93
N GLY A 387 -9.34 -13.61 2.31
CA GLY A 387 -8.15 -13.29 1.57
C GLY A 387 -8.32 -12.18 0.54
N ILE A 388 -7.34 -11.29 0.49
CA ILE A 388 -7.32 -10.13 -0.43
C ILE A 388 -6.60 -10.53 -1.71
N GLY A 389 -7.21 -10.22 -2.87
CA GLY A 389 -6.57 -10.37 -4.16
C GLY A 389 -5.49 -9.31 -4.36
N ASN A 390 -4.25 -9.74 -4.61
CA ASN A 390 -3.13 -8.83 -4.80
C ASN A 390 -3.24 -8.07 -6.13
N LEU A 391 -2.61 -6.92 -6.21
CA LEU A 391 -2.59 -6.08 -7.39
C LEU A 391 -1.51 -6.49 -8.40
N THR A 392 -1.50 -5.82 -9.55
CA THR A 392 -0.45 -5.93 -10.57
C THR A 392 0.02 -4.53 -10.96
N VAL A 393 1.31 -4.27 -10.89
CA VAL A 393 1.95 -3.04 -11.36
C VAL A 393 2.54 -3.29 -12.74
N ILE A 394 2.25 -2.42 -13.69
CA ILE A 394 2.81 -2.45 -15.04
C ILE A 394 3.51 -1.13 -15.32
N ALA A 395 4.81 -1.19 -15.59
CA ALA A 395 5.56 -0.06 -16.12
C ALA A 395 5.62 -0.14 -17.65
N PHE A 396 5.05 0.84 -18.32
CA PHE A 396 5.06 1.00 -19.77
C PHE A 396 6.11 2.04 -20.17
N SER A 397 6.73 1.85 -21.32
CA SER A 397 7.70 2.82 -21.84
C SER A 397 7.86 2.74 -23.35
N GLY A 398 8.44 3.77 -23.93
CA GLY A 398 8.78 3.80 -25.35
C GLY A 398 9.42 5.10 -25.76
N VAL A 399 9.56 5.27 -27.07
CA VAL A 399 10.11 6.49 -27.70
C VAL A 399 9.18 6.91 -28.82
N VAL A 400 8.76 8.17 -28.83
CA VAL A 400 7.97 8.77 -29.89
C VAL A 400 8.60 10.12 -30.26
N ASN A 401 8.89 10.34 -31.54
CA ASN A 401 9.54 11.58 -32.04
C ASN A 401 10.82 11.92 -31.25
N ASP A 402 11.66 10.92 -31.02
CA ASP A 402 12.92 11.03 -30.25
C ASP A 402 12.74 11.42 -28.77
N GLN A 403 11.51 11.44 -28.26
CA GLN A 403 11.21 11.68 -26.85
C GLN A 403 10.85 10.36 -26.17
N GLN A 404 11.50 10.10 -25.02
CA GLN A 404 11.15 8.99 -24.15
C GLN A 404 9.86 9.30 -23.40
N TRP A 405 9.03 8.28 -23.22
CA TRP A 405 7.89 8.31 -22.32
C TRP A 405 7.92 7.10 -21.39
N VAL A 406 7.43 7.30 -20.20
CA VAL A 406 7.30 6.28 -19.16
C VAL A 406 5.95 6.50 -18.49
N HIS A 407 5.26 5.40 -18.19
CA HIS A 407 3.99 5.41 -17.48
C HIS A 407 3.88 4.18 -16.57
N MET A 408 3.19 4.33 -15.47
CA MET A 408 2.92 3.23 -14.55
C MET A 408 1.42 3.11 -14.33
N GLU A 409 0.91 1.88 -14.43
CA GLU A 409 -0.44 1.51 -14.05
C GLU A 409 -0.41 0.55 -12.87
N ILE A 410 -1.22 0.87 -11.87
CA ILE A 410 -1.53 -0.02 -10.76
C ILE A 410 -2.91 -0.62 -11.07
N LEU A 411 -2.93 -1.92 -11.34
CA LEU A 411 -4.15 -2.65 -11.61
C LEU A 411 -4.61 -3.28 -10.30
N GLU A 412 -5.67 -2.75 -9.76
CA GLU A 412 -6.17 -3.10 -8.44
C GLU A 412 -6.53 -4.58 -8.33
N GLY A 413 -6.40 -5.11 -7.12
CA GLY A 413 -6.90 -6.41 -6.75
C GLY A 413 -8.38 -6.40 -6.39
N SER A 414 -8.75 -7.06 -5.32
CA SER A 414 -10.11 -7.06 -4.78
C SER A 414 -10.11 -7.53 -3.34
N TYR A 415 -11.07 -7.09 -2.53
CA TYR A 415 -11.16 -7.50 -1.14
C TYR A 415 -11.94 -8.81 -0.98
N GLY A 416 -11.59 -9.59 0.03
CA GLY A 416 -12.39 -10.72 0.50
C GLY A 416 -13.72 -10.27 1.10
N GLY A 417 -14.71 -11.18 1.13
CA GLY A 417 -15.92 -11.01 1.93
C GLY A 417 -15.57 -10.85 3.40
N ARG A 418 -16.42 -10.15 4.15
CA ARG A 418 -16.29 -9.97 5.60
C ARG A 418 -17.63 -10.12 6.27
N HIS A 419 -17.65 -10.29 7.58
CA HIS A 419 -18.90 -10.39 8.31
C HIS A 419 -19.82 -9.19 8.01
N GLY A 420 -21.02 -9.48 7.51
CA GLY A 420 -22.04 -8.50 7.18
C GLY A 420 -21.92 -7.81 5.81
N LEU A 421 -20.83 -7.98 5.06
CA LEU A 421 -20.60 -7.26 3.81
C LEU A 421 -19.84 -8.10 2.77
N ASP A 422 -20.23 -7.95 1.52
CA ASP A 422 -19.49 -8.48 0.38
C ASP A 422 -18.12 -7.82 0.24
N GLY A 423 -17.17 -8.52 -0.35
CA GLY A 423 -15.88 -7.96 -0.74
C GLY A 423 -16.04 -6.87 -1.79
N MET A 424 -15.18 -5.85 -1.73
CA MET A 424 -15.17 -4.75 -2.70
C MET A 424 -14.56 -5.22 -4.01
N ASP A 425 -15.24 -4.88 -5.11
CA ASP A 425 -14.84 -5.24 -6.47
C ASP A 425 -13.76 -4.28 -6.96
N THR A 426 -12.68 -4.80 -7.52
CA THR A 426 -11.63 -4.03 -8.19
C THR A 426 -11.22 -2.76 -7.44
N VAL A 427 -10.72 -2.96 -6.23
CA VAL A 427 -10.27 -1.89 -5.33
C VAL A 427 -8.85 -2.17 -4.91
N ASP A 428 -8.05 -1.13 -4.76
CA ASP A 428 -6.67 -1.26 -4.32
C ASP A 428 -6.56 -1.94 -2.95
N THR A 429 -5.44 -2.57 -2.74
CA THR A 429 -5.22 -3.40 -1.55
C THR A 429 -5.06 -2.58 -0.28
N LEU A 430 -5.18 -3.24 0.88
CA LEU A 430 -5.08 -2.62 2.20
C LEU A 430 -3.80 -1.78 2.39
N TYR A 431 -2.69 -2.23 1.82
CA TYR A 431 -1.38 -1.60 2.02
C TYR A 431 -1.17 -0.34 1.16
N ALA A 432 -1.90 -0.18 0.05
CA ALA A 432 -1.67 0.86 -0.93
C ALA A 432 -2.68 2.02 -0.87
N ASN A 433 -3.92 1.82 -1.32
CA ASN A 433 -4.96 2.85 -1.41
C ASN A 433 -4.68 3.91 -2.50
N THR A 434 -4.14 3.49 -3.64
CA THR A 434 -3.99 4.35 -4.82
C THR A 434 -5.28 4.47 -5.61
N ARG A 435 -5.37 5.47 -6.48
CA ARG A 435 -6.49 5.66 -7.40
C ARG A 435 -6.08 5.30 -8.82
N ASN A 436 -7.09 5.00 -9.66
CA ASN A 436 -6.90 4.77 -11.08
C ASN A 436 -6.46 6.05 -11.81
N ASN A 437 -5.54 5.92 -12.76
CA ASN A 437 -5.32 6.95 -13.74
C ASN A 437 -6.54 7.06 -14.66
N PRO A 438 -7.04 8.29 -14.96
CA PRO A 438 -8.09 8.46 -15.96
C PRO A 438 -7.63 7.97 -17.34
N ILE A 439 -8.48 7.16 -17.99
CA ILE A 439 -8.19 6.61 -19.33
C ILE A 439 -7.94 7.74 -20.32
N GLU A 440 -8.71 8.81 -20.24
CA GLU A 440 -8.64 9.98 -21.11
C GLU A 440 -7.29 10.72 -20.97
N ASP A 441 -6.77 10.83 -19.74
CA ASP A 441 -5.45 11.44 -19.48
C ASP A 441 -4.34 10.58 -20.10
N MET A 442 -4.39 9.28 -19.86
CA MET A 442 -3.41 8.33 -20.42
C MET A 442 -3.41 8.34 -21.94
N GLU A 443 -4.59 8.19 -22.58
CA GLU A 443 -4.71 8.11 -24.04
C GLU A 443 -4.38 9.42 -24.75
N SER A 444 -4.54 10.58 -24.09
CA SER A 444 -4.22 11.87 -24.66
C SER A 444 -2.73 12.19 -24.65
N HIS A 445 -1.97 11.60 -23.73
CA HIS A 445 -0.55 11.90 -23.55
C HIS A 445 0.40 10.77 -23.98
N LEU A 446 -0.08 9.52 -24.04
CA LEU A 446 0.73 8.35 -24.28
C LEU A 446 0.28 7.58 -25.54
N PRO A 447 1.19 6.90 -26.24
CA PRO A 447 0.84 6.08 -27.41
C PRO A 447 0.29 4.70 -26.97
N LEU A 448 -0.64 4.72 -26.03
CA LEU A 448 -1.36 3.57 -25.49
C LEU A 448 -2.86 3.77 -25.71
N ARG A 449 -3.61 2.67 -25.80
CA ARG A 449 -5.07 2.66 -25.81
C ARG A 449 -5.61 1.60 -24.90
N VAL A 450 -6.58 1.95 -24.06
CA VAL A 450 -7.34 1.00 -23.25
C VAL A 450 -8.44 0.38 -24.12
N MET A 451 -8.32 -0.92 -24.38
CA MET A 451 -9.27 -1.68 -25.18
C MET A 451 -10.42 -2.23 -24.35
N ARG A 452 -10.13 -2.56 -23.08
CA ARG A 452 -11.09 -3.10 -22.11
C ARG A 452 -10.73 -2.64 -20.69
N TYR A 453 -11.75 -2.29 -19.94
CA TYR A 453 -11.69 -2.13 -18.48
C TYR A 453 -13.05 -2.53 -17.92
N GLU A 454 -13.16 -3.76 -17.44
CA GLU A 454 -14.43 -4.37 -17.01
C GLU A 454 -14.22 -5.35 -15.86
N LEU A 455 -15.28 -5.69 -15.14
CA LEU A 455 -15.25 -6.74 -14.12
C LEU A 455 -15.20 -8.13 -14.79
N ARG A 456 -14.62 -9.11 -14.08
CA ARG A 456 -14.56 -10.52 -14.52
C ARG A 456 -15.84 -11.23 -14.13
N GLU A 457 -16.70 -11.53 -15.10
CA GLU A 457 -17.88 -12.35 -14.89
C GLU A 457 -17.51 -13.76 -14.39
N ASP A 458 -18.35 -14.34 -13.53
CA ASP A 458 -18.23 -15.70 -12.97
C ASP A 458 -16.98 -15.97 -12.14
N MET A 459 -16.30 -14.92 -11.66
CA MET A 459 -15.08 -15.08 -10.88
C MET A 459 -15.24 -14.72 -9.39
N ALA A 460 -16.44 -14.32 -8.93
CA ALA A 460 -16.70 -14.03 -7.52
C ALA A 460 -16.55 -15.30 -6.68
N ALA A 461 -15.74 -15.25 -5.61
CA ALA A 461 -15.67 -16.35 -4.66
C ALA A 461 -16.97 -16.48 -3.86
N ALA A 462 -17.53 -17.67 -3.83
CA ALA A 462 -18.80 -17.91 -3.15
C ALA A 462 -18.66 -17.85 -1.62
N GLY A 463 -19.63 -17.24 -0.96
CA GLY A 463 -19.73 -17.11 0.49
C GLY A 463 -21.12 -16.61 0.89
N GLU A 464 -21.45 -16.61 2.18
CA GLU A 464 -22.57 -15.84 2.70
C GLU A 464 -22.39 -14.38 2.31
N TRP A 465 -21.16 -13.88 2.44
CA TRP A 465 -20.66 -12.65 1.84
C TRP A 465 -19.61 -13.04 0.79
N ARG A 466 -19.89 -12.68 -0.47
CA ARG A 466 -19.00 -13.04 -1.58
C ARG A 466 -17.67 -12.29 -1.53
N GLY A 467 -16.63 -12.87 -2.12
CA GLY A 467 -15.42 -12.12 -2.44
C GLY A 467 -15.67 -11.06 -3.53
N GLY A 468 -14.90 -9.99 -3.49
CA GLY A 468 -14.88 -8.98 -4.53
C GLY A 468 -14.36 -9.54 -5.85
N VAL A 469 -14.85 -9.02 -6.96
CA VAL A 469 -14.48 -9.46 -8.32
C VAL A 469 -13.31 -8.64 -8.83
N GLY A 470 -12.33 -9.27 -9.46
CA GLY A 470 -11.22 -8.60 -10.13
C GLY A 470 -11.60 -8.02 -11.49
N SER A 471 -10.74 -7.17 -12.03
CA SER A 471 -10.93 -6.57 -13.36
C SER A 471 -10.25 -7.33 -14.49
N VAL A 472 -10.67 -7.02 -15.72
CA VAL A 472 -9.88 -7.24 -16.93
C VAL A 472 -9.46 -5.87 -17.44
N ARG A 473 -8.15 -5.67 -17.62
CA ARG A 473 -7.61 -4.50 -18.31
C ARG A 473 -6.80 -4.93 -19.52
N GLU A 474 -7.09 -4.33 -20.67
CA GLU A 474 -6.40 -4.60 -21.92
C GLU A 474 -5.87 -3.30 -22.52
N PHE A 475 -4.56 -3.23 -22.71
CA PHE A 475 -3.84 -2.10 -23.27
C PHE A 475 -3.27 -2.47 -24.63
N ALA A 476 -3.44 -1.60 -25.63
CA ALA A 476 -2.83 -1.74 -26.95
C ALA A 476 -1.73 -0.69 -27.14
N TYR A 477 -0.61 -1.11 -27.71
CA TYR A 477 0.48 -0.22 -28.10
C TYR A 477 0.18 0.40 -29.47
N LEU A 478 0.18 1.73 -29.56
CA LEU A 478 0.01 2.45 -30.83
C LEU A 478 1.36 2.64 -31.56
N THR A 479 2.47 2.53 -30.85
CA THR A 479 3.85 2.56 -31.35
C THR A 479 4.67 1.44 -30.72
N ASP A 480 5.87 1.20 -31.23
CA ASP A 480 6.83 0.31 -30.57
C ASP A 480 7.16 0.81 -29.15
N GLY A 481 7.28 -0.11 -28.21
CA GLY A 481 7.56 0.22 -26.80
C GLY A 481 8.05 -0.98 -26.00
N GLY A 482 7.75 -1.01 -24.72
CA GLY A 482 8.05 -2.12 -23.85
C GLY A 482 7.35 -1.99 -22.49
N PHE A 483 7.40 -3.06 -21.72
CA PHE A 483 6.83 -3.11 -20.37
C PHE A 483 7.65 -4.02 -19.46
N SER A 484 7.50 -3.80 -18.16
CA SER A 484 7.84 -4.76 -17.11
C SER A 484 6.67 -4.90 -16.14
N VAL A 485 6.57 -6.04 -15.44
CA VAL A 485 5.41 -6.31 -14.59
C VAL A 485 5.84 -6.87 -13.24
N GLU A 486 5.32 -6.25 -12.17
CA GLU A 486 5.25 -6.82 -10.84
C GLU A 486 3.79 -7.25 -10.58
N GLY A 487 3.54 -8.54 -10.47
CA GLY A 487 2.23 -9.10 -10.16
C GLY A 487 2.37 -10.27 -9.18
N ASP A 488 1.22 -10.79 -8.77
CA ASP A 488 1.14 -11.92 -7.86
C ASP A 488 -0.18 -12.69 -8.09
N GLY A 489 -0.35 -13.83 -7.40
CA GLY A 489 -1.61 -14.56 -7.39
C GLY A 489 -1.91 -15.37 -8.65
N HIS A 490 -0.91 -15.66 -9.53
CA HIS A 490 -1.10 -16.62 -10.63
C HIS A 490 -1.20 -18.05 -10.10
N LYS A 491 -0.46 -18.35 -9.03
CA LYS A 491 -0.44 -19.69 -8.40
C LYS A 491 -1.21 -19.71 -7.09
N TYR A 492 -0.99 -18.74 -6.21
CA TYR A 492 -1.60 -18.68 -4.89
C TYR A 492 -2.87 -17.81 -4.91
N ARG A 493 -4.00 -18.41 -4.55
CA ARG A 493 -5.32 -17.77 -4.56
C ARG A 493 -5.58 -17.07 -3.24
N PRO A 494 -6.36 -15.98 -3.21
CA PRO A 494 -6.92 -15.45 -1.98
C PRO A 494 -7.72 -16.50 -1.21
N TRP A 495 -7.46 -16.65 0.07
CA TRP A 495 -8.06 -17.68 0.92
C TRP A 495 -9.53 -17.35 1.26
N GLY A 496 -10.40 -18.37 1.24
CA GLY A 496 -11.76 -18.29 1.77
C GLY A 496 -11.77 -18.47 3.29
N PHE A 497 -12.75 -17.88 3.99
CA PHE A 497 -12.85 -17.94 5.44
C PHE A 497 -14.23 -18.45 5.90
N ASP A 498 -14.27 -19.15 7.04
CA ASP A 498 -15.47 -19.67 7.70
C ASP A 498 -16.43 -20.43 6.76
N GLY A 499 -15.91 -21.20 5.82
CA GLY A 499 -16.67 -21.97 4.84
C GLY A 499 -16.95 -21.23 3.53
N GLY A 500 -16.40 -20.04 3.33
CA GLY A 500 -16.35 -19.37 2.04
C GLY A 500 -15.31 -19.99 1.10
N ALA A 501 -15.50 -19.84 -0.19
CA ALA A 501 -14.61 -20.36 -1.23
C ALA A 501 -13.35 -19.48 -1.39
N ASP A 502 -12.26 -20.10 -1.86
CA ASP A 502 -11.07 -19.36 -2.30
C ASP A 502 -11.39 -18.48 -3.52
N GLY A 503 -10.69 -17.36 -3.63
CA GLY A 503 -10.78 -16.45 -4.74
C GLY A 503 -10.26 -17.02 -6.06
N SER A 504 -10.45 -16.30 -7.15
CA SER A 504 -9.90 -16.67 -8.45
C SER A 504 -8.45 -16.16 -8.60
N PRO A 505 -7.59 -16.85 -9.36
CA PRO A 505 -6.24 -16.40 -9.62
C PRO A 505 -6.21 -15.20 -10.57
N SER A 506 -5.11 -14.44 -10.52
CA SER A 506 -4.72 -13.49 -11.57
C SER A 506 -4.12 -14.20 -12.78
N ALA A 507 -4.02 -13.49 -13.91
CA ALA A 507 -3.33 -13.97 -15.09
C ALA A 507 -2.87 -12.79 -15.96
N LEU A 508 -1.83 -13.01 -16.77
CA LEU A 508 -1.28 -12.02 -17.68
C LEU A 508 -1.06 -12.64 -19.06
N VAL A 509 -1.49 -11.95 -20.11
CA VAL A 509 -1.40 -12.41 -21.50
C VAL A 509 -0.85 -11.29 -22.37
N GLN A 510 0.16 -11.57 -23.17
CA GLN A 510 0.53 -10.73 -24.31
C GLN A 510 -0.12 -11.29 -25.56
N ALA A 511 -0.86 -10.46 -26.30
CA ALA A 511 -1.36 -10.78 -27.62
C ALA A 511 -0.57 -9.95 -28.66
N THR A 512 0.18 -10.61 -29.53
CA THR A 512 0.95 -9.91 -30.56
C THR A 512 0.07 -9.42 -31.70
N ALA A 513 0.51 -8.40 -32.43
CA ALA A 513 -0.16 -7.92 -33.64
C ALA A 513 -0.34 -9.01 -34.71
N ALA A 514 0.48 -10.05 -34.68
CA ALA A 514 0.35 -11.23 -35.55
C ALA A 514 -0.71 -12.24 -35.08
N GLY A 515 -1.36 -12.00 -33.94
CA GLY A 515 -2.42 -12.86 -33.39
C GLY A 515 -1.94 -13.98 -32.47
N GLU A 516 -0.64 -14.07 -32.16
CA GLU A 516 -0.12 -15.00 -31.17
C GLU A 516 -0.52 -14.54 -29.76
N ARG A 517 -0.89 -15.50 -28.89
CA ARG A 517 -1.20 -15.26 -27.48
C ARG A 517 -0.21 -16.01 -26.60
N LEU A 518 0.49 -15.25 -25.77
CA LEU A 518 1.52 -15.76 -24.86
C LEU A 518 1.03 -15.57 -23.43
N GLN A 519 0.95 -16.66 -22.67
CA GLN A 519 0.79 -16.58 -21.21
C GLN A 519 2.11 -16.11 -20.62
N LEU A 520 2.03 -15.09 -19.75
CA LEU A 520 3.19 -14.55 -19.06
C LEU A 520 3.15 -14.92 -17.58
N PRO A 521 4.32 -15.05 -16.91
CA PRO A 521 4.36 -15.21 -15.45
C PRO A 521 3.89 -13.93 -14.75
N SER A 522 3.68 -14.01 -13.43
CA SER A 522 3.28 -12.84 -12.62
C SER A 522 4.36 -11.75 -12.55
N LYS A 523 5.63 -12.11 -12.74
CA LYS A 523 6.77 -11.20 -12.75
C LYS A 523 7.46 -11.26 -14.09
N VAL A 524 7.46 -10.14 -14.82
CA VAL A 524 7.98 -10.07 -16.20
C VAL A 524 9.12 -9.07 -16.26
N PRO A 525 10.33 -9.52 -16.69
CA PRO A 525 11.45 -8.61 -16.97
C PRO A 525 11.09 -7.64 -18.10
N TYR A 526 11.88 -6.59 -18.28
CA TYR A 526 11.62 -5.63 -19.35
C TYR A 526 11.52 -6.34 -20.72
N ARG A 527 10.35 -6.23 -21.33
CA ARG A 527 9.99 -6.89 -22.58
C ARG A 527 9.59 -5.87 -23.63
N LYS A 528 10.23 -5.90 -24.79
CA LYS A 528 9.89 -5.04 -25.94
C LYS A 528 8.61 -5.50 -26.59
N THR A 529 7.82 -4.52 -27.08
CA THR A 529 6.58 -4.70 -27.81
C THR A 529 6.62 -3.99 -29.18
N LYS A 530 5.70 -4.36 -30.04
CA LYS A 530 5.48 -3.73 -31.35
C LYS A 530 4.15 -2.97 -31.36
N ALA A 531 4.04 -2.00 -32.26
CA ALA A 531 2.77 -1.37 -32.53
C ALA A 531 1.71 -2.44 -32.87
N GLY A 532 0.54 -2.35 -32.23
CA GLY A 532 -0.55 -3.32 -32.36
C GLY A 532 -0.47 -4.51 -31.39
N ASP A 533 0.62 -4.70 -30.65
CA ASP A 533 0.66 -5.66 -29.55
C ASP A 533 -0.26 -5.20 -28.42
N ARG A 534 -0.83 -6.17 -27.70
CA ARG A 534 -1.71 -5.91 -26.56
C ARG A 534 -1.24 -6.65 -25.33
N LEU A 535 -1.40 -6.02 -24.16
CA LEU A 535 -1.20 -6.61 -22.86
C LEU A 535 -2.54 -6.71 -22.15
N ILE A 536 -2.90 -7.91 -21.69
CA ILE A 536 -4.18 -8.21 -21.05
C ILE A 536 -3.89 -8.74 -19.66
N ALA A 537 -4.33 -8.00 -18.64
CA ALA A 537 -4.20 -8.40 -17.25
C ALA A 537 -5.58 -8.77 -16.69
N TYR A 538 -5.63 -9.90 -16.00
CA TYR A 538 -6.80 -10.39 -15.28
C TYR A 538 -6.52 -10.29 -13.78
N GLY A 539 -7.20 -9.38 -13.09
CA GLY A 539 -7.09 -9.21 -11.65
C GLY A 539 -7.71 -10.40 -10.90
N PRO A 540 -7.21 -10.74 -9.69
CA PRO A 540 -7.74 -11.82 -8.87
C PRO A 540 -9.06 -11.40 -8.22
N SER A 541 -9.93 -12.35 -7.85
CA SER A 541 -11.03 -12.08 -6.92
C SER A 541 -10.60 -12.34 -5.48
N GLY A 542 -11.18 -11.60 -4.53
CA GLY A 542 -11.01 -11.89 -3.10
C GLY A 542 -11.68 -13.19 -2.67
N GLY A 543 -11.34 -13.72 -1.49
CA GLY A 543 -11.94 -14.91 -0.91
C GLY A 543 -13.38 -14.66 -0.43
N GLY A 544 -14.23 -15.69 -0.43
CA GLY A 544 -15.57 -15.65 0.18
C GLY A 544 -15.52 -15.79 1.70
N TYR A 545 -16.51 -15.24 2.39
CA TYR A 545 -16.68 -15.36 3.83
C TYR A 545 -18.00 -16.07 4.16
N GLY A 546 -17.96 -17.08 5.01
CA GLY A 546 -19.11 -17.84 5.46
C GLY A 546 -19.69 -18.80 4.40
N PRO A 547 -20.57 -19.72 4.81
CA PRO A 547 -21.12 -20.72 3.89
C PRO A 547 -22.02 -20.10 2.81
N ALA A 548 -21.76 -20.35 1.54
CA ALA A 548 -22.50 -19.81 0.40
C ALA A 548 -24.02 -20.12 0.46
N LEU A 549 -24.42 -21.25 1.02
CA LEU A 549 -25.83 -21.62 1.17
C LEU A 549 -26.59 -20.74 2.18
N LYS A 550 -25.90 -19.94 3.02
CA LYS A 550 -26.54 -18.97 3.92
C LYS A 550 -26.86 -17.64 3.23
N ARG A 551 -26.22 -17.34 2.08
CA ARG A 551 -26.50 -16.09 1.33
C ARG A 551 -27.98 -16.04 0.95
N THR A 552 -28.64 -14.89 1.14
CA THR A 552 -30.05 -14.74 0.81
C THR A 552 -30.28 -14.98 -0.69
N PRO A 553 -31.35 -15.71 -1.10
CA PRO A 553 -31.62 -15.95 -2.51
C PRO A 553 -31.77 -14.66 -3.33
N GLN A 554 -32.31 -13.59 -2.71
CA GLN A 554 -32.43 -12.29 -3.37
C GLN A 554 -31.06 -11.69 -3.69
N ALA A 555 -30.11 -11.69 -2.74
CA ALA A 555 -28.77 -11.17 -2.99
C ALA A 555 -28.01 -11.96 -4.08
N VAL A 556 -28.31 -13.26 -4.24
CA VAL A 556 -27.79 -14.06 -5.35
C VAL A 556 -28.42 -13.63 -6.68
N LEU A 557 -29.74 -13.41 -6.70
CA LEU A 557 -30.43 -12.87 -7.89
C LEU A 557 -29.87 -11.50 -8.28
N ASP A 558 -29.66 -10.61 -7.31
CA ASP A 558 -29.09 -9.29 -7.57
C ASP A 558 -27.71 -9.40 -8.24
N ASN A 559 -26.84 -10.32 -7.77
CA ASN A 559 -25.54 -10.56 -8.41
C ASN A 559 -25.65 -11.10 -9.84
N VAL A 560 -26.71 -11.88 -10.16
CA VAL A 560 -26.97 -12.34 -11.54
C VAL A 560 -27.45 -11.19 -12.40
N LEU A 561 -28.32 -10.32 -11.88
CA LEU A 561 -28.82 -9.15 -12.61
C LEU A 561 -27.73 -8.11 -12.86
N ASP A 562 -26.78 -7.99 -11.94
CA ASP A 562 -25.60 -7.11 -12.06
C ASP A 562 -24.51 -7.69 -12.99
N GLY A 563 -24.69 -8.95 -13.48
CA GLY A 563 -23.70 -9.60 -14.37
C GLY A 563 -22.43 -10.07 -13.66
N LEU A 564 -22.44 -10.19 -12.34
CA LEU A 564 -21.27 -10.66 -11.57
C LEU A 564 -21.14 -12.18 -11.58
N ILE A 565 -22.25 -12.90 -11.60
CA ILE A 565 -22.32 -14.36 -11.71
C ILE A 565 -23.43 -14.78 -12.68
N SER A 566 -23.25 -15.93 -13.33
CA SER A 566 -24.27 -16.55 -14.16
C SER A 566 -25.37 -17.25 -13.34
N ALA A 567 -26.51 -17.51 -13.96
CA ALA A 567 -27.58 -18.29 -13.36
C ALA A 567 -27.13 -19.73 -13.02
N ASP A 568 -26.19 -20.27 -13.79
CA ASP A 568 -25.62 -21.59 -13.55
C ASP A 568 -24.79 -21.59 -12.25
N LEU A 569 -23.92 -20.60 -12.04
CA LEU A 569 -23.19 -20.45 -10.78
C LEU A 569 -24.11 -20.14 -9.58
N ALA A 570 -25.18 -19.36 -9.76
CA ALA A 570 -26.19 -19.16 -8.73
C ALA A 570 -26.77 -20.49 -8.26
N ARG A 571 -27.05 -21.39 -9.20
CA ARG A 571 -27.53 -22.73 -8.88
C ARG A 571 -26.44 -23.61 -8.24
N GLU A 572 -25.25 -23.66 -8.85
CA GLU A 572 -24.17 -24.56 -8.46
C GLU A 572 -23.54 -24.20 -7.11
N GLN A 573 -23.25 -22.92 -6.88
CA GLN A 573 -22.52 -22.50 -5.69
C GLN A 573 -23.45 -22.12 -4.54
N TYR A 574 -24.57 -21.45 -4.83
CA TYR A 574 -25.47 -20.91 -3.81
C TYR A 574 -26.74 -21.71 -3.61
N GLY A 575 -27.00 -22.72 -4.45
CA GLY A 575 -28.24 -23.52 -4.42
C GLY A 575 -29.48 -22.68 -4.71
N VAL A 576 -29.36 -21.60 -5.51
CA VAL A 576 -30.48 -20.74 -5.89
C VAL A 576 -30.93 -21.06 -7.31
N VAL A 577 -32.22 -21.36 -7.45
CA VAL A 577 -32.85 -21.65 -8.74
C VAL A 577 -33.58 -20.41 -9.21
N LEU A 578 -33.28 -19.96 -10.44
CA LEU A 578 -33.92 -18.81 -11.07
C LEU A 578 -34.87 -19.27 -12.17
N ALA A 579 -36.05 -18.68 -12.22
CA ALA A 579 -37.05 -18.91 -13.27
C ALA A 579 -37.74 -17.61 -13.65
N GLY A 580 -37.79 -17.29 -14.95
CA GLY A 580 -38.44 -16.06 -15.45
C GLY A 580 -37.86 -14.75 -14.92
N GLY A 581 -36.57 -14.73 -14.56
CA GLY A 581 -35.90 -13.53 -14.02
C GLY A 581 -36.15 -13.29 -12.52
N ALA A 582 -36.68 -14.28 -11.81
CA ALA A 582 -36.93 -14.23 -10.35
C ALA A 582 -36.45 -15.50 -9.65
N VAL A 583 -36.37 -15.47 -8.33
CA VAL A 583 -36.05 -16.65 -7.52
C VAL A 583 -37.24 -17.64 -7.52
N ASP A 584 -36.99 -18.89 -7.91
CA ASP A 584 -37.93 -20.00 -7.62
C ASP A 584 -37.71 -20.46 -6.18
N GLU A 585 -38.53 -19.94 -5.28
CA GLU A 585 -38.42 -20.18 -3.84
C GLU A 585 -38.61 -21.67 -3.47
N ALA A 586 -39.50 -22.42 -4.20
CA ALA A 586 -39.76 -23.79 -3.91
C ALA A 586 -38.58 -24.69 -4.35
N ALA A 587 -38.10 -24.49 -5.57
CA ALA A 587 -36.96 -25.24 -6.10
C ALA A 587 -35.66 -24.88 -5.34
N THR A 588 -35.48 -23.63 -4.94
CA THR A 588 -34.34 -23.17 -4.13
C THR A 588 -34.33 -23.85 -2.76
N ARG A 589 -35.46 -23.89 -2.04
CA ARG A 589 -35.55 -24.58 -0.75
C ARG A 589 -35.27 -26.09 -0.88
N ALA A 590 -35.82 -26.74 -1.91
CA ALA A 590 -35.58 -28.15 -2.17
C ALA A 590 -34.09 -28.44 -2.43
N LEU A 591 -33.47 -27.69 -3.30
CA LEU A 591 -32.05 -27.85 -3.65
C LEU A 591 -31.11 -27.58 -2.46
N ARG A 592 -31.38 -26.55 -1.64
CA ARG A 592 -30.60 -26.25 -0.43
C ARG A 592 -30.76 -27.32 0.65
N ALA A 593 -31.99 -27.88 0.81
CA ALA A 593 -32.24 -28.96 1.75
C ALA A 593 -31.47 -30.23 1.36
N GLU A 594 -31.45 -30.59 0.08
CA GLU A 594 -30.67 -31.71 -0.45
C GLU A 594 -29.17 -31.54 -0.14
N ARG A 595 -28.61 -30.37 -0.37
CA ARG A 595 -27.19 -30.06 -0.14
C ARG A 595 -26.81 -29.88 1.32
N GLY A 596 -27.70 -29.33 2.15
CA GLY A 596 -27.51 -29.18 3.60
C GLY A 596 -27.66 -30.46 4.39
N GLY A 597 -28.40 -31.45 3.86
CA GLY A 597 -28.59 -32.79 4.48
C GLY A 597 -27.48 -33.80 4.20
N SER A 598 -26.52 -33.43 3.32
CA SER A 598 -25.38 -34.29 2.95
C SER A 598 -24.08 -33.97 3.71
N ARG A 599 -24.16 -33.25 4.84
CA ARG A 599 -23.02 -32.95 5.73
C ARG A 599 -23.15 -33.68 7.06
#